data_6bdf865d57b1d227b49837fb128db5e7
#
_entry.id   6bdf865d57b1d227b49837fb128db5e7
#
_cell.length_a   1.000
_cell.length_b   1.000
_cell.length_c   1.000
_cell.angle_alpha   90.00
_cell.angle_beta   90.00
_cell.angle_gamma   90.00
#
_symmetry.space_group_name_H-M   'P 1'
#
loop_
_entity.id
_entity.type
_entity.pdbx_description
1 polymer ?
#
loop_
_entity_poly.entity_id
_entity_poly.type
_entity_poly.pdbx_seq_one_letter_code
_entity_poly.pdbx_strand_id
1 'polypeptide(L)'
;MNTSIVIALPKIEDAKKIRTVLNRYGFTVAAVCNSGANALASISELDGGVLLCGYHLQDMYYRDLLDYMPDYFEMLLMASRGVISEAPTSVLCVGMPLKAGD
;
A
#
# COMPACT_ATOMS: atom_id res chain seq x y z
N MET A 1 19.29 3.80 6.33
CA MET A 1 18.49 2.57 6.16
C MET A 1 17.33 2.84 5.23
N ASN A 2 17.16 2.02 4.21
CA ASN A 2 16.10 2.23 3.25
C ASN A 2 14.83 1.52 3.69
N THR A 3 13.73 2.28 3.74
CA THR A 3 12.43 1.69 4.00
C THR A 3 11.92 1.05 2.72
N SER A 4 11.56 -0.21 2.80
CA SER A 4 10.97 -0.91 1.67
C SER A 4 9.50 -0.54 1.52
N ILE A 5 9.07 -0.29 0.29
CA ILE A 5 7.69 0.04 -0.01
C ILE A 5 7.10 -1.05 -0.89
N VAL A 6 5.95 -1.57 -0.47
CA VAL A 6 5.14 -2.50 -1.27
C VAL A 6 3.85 -1.76 -1.63
N ILE A 7 3.46 -1.82 -2.90
CA ILE A 7 2.23 -1.17 -3.36
C ILE A 7 1.23 -2.24 -3.77
N ALA A 8 0.03 -2.18 -3.20
CA ALA A 8 -1.05 -3.11 -3.51
C ALA A 8 -2.31 -2.34 -3.86
N LEU A 9 -2.67 -2.37 -5.15
CA LEU A 9 -3.86 -1.69 -5.67
C LEU A 9 -4.60 -2.66 -6.58
N PRO A 10 -5.94 -2.52 -6.73
CA PRO A 10 -6.71 -3.45 -7.55
C PRO A 10 -6.31 -3.44 -9.03
N LYS A 11 -5.77 -2.32 -9.51
CA LYS A 11 -5.26 -2.21 -10.88
C LYS A 11 -3.75 -2.06 -10.84
N ILE A 12 -3.06 -3.02 -11.45
CA ILE A 12 -1.60 -3.01 -11.41
C ILE A 12 -1.03 -1.78 -12.14
N GLU A 13 -1.71 -1.25 -13.13
CA GLU A 13 -1.28 -0.05 -13.83
C GLU A 13 -1.19 1.15 -12.88
N ASP A 14 -2.16 1.27 -11.97
CA ASP A 14 -2.16 2.35 -10.99
C ASP A 14 -0.99 2.19 -10.01
N ALA A 15 -0.72 0.98 -9.58
CA ALA A 15 0.42 0.69 -8.71
C ALA A 15 1.74 1.05 -9.38
N LYS A 16 1.87 0.75 -10.67
CA LYS A 16 3.08 1.08 -11.43
C LYS A 16 3.27 2.58 -11.57
N LYS A 17 2.19 3.34 -11.73
CA LYS A 17 2.25 4.80 -11.80
C LYS A 17 2.78 5.38 -10.48
N ILE A 18 2.27 4.88 -9.37
CA ILE A 18 2.72 5.32 -8.06
C ILE A 18 4.17 4.96 -7.84
N ARG A 19 4.58 3.75 -8.24
CA ARG A 19 5.98 3.33 -8.17
C ARG A 19 6.88 4.31 -8.91
N THR A 20 6.49 4.72 -10.12
CA THR A 20 7.26 5.67 -10.90
C THR A 20 7.45 6.99 -10.18
N VAL A 21 6.37 7.51 -9.57
CA VAL A 21 6.43 8.75 -8.81
C VAL A 21 7.35 8.60 -7.61
N LEU A 22 7.20 7.52 -6.85
CA LEU A 22 8.01 7.29 -5.65
C LEU A 22 9.49 7.12 -5.98
N ASN A 23 9.80 6.38 -7.04
CA ASN A 23 11.18 6.21 -7.49
C ASN A 23 11.81 7.55 -7.88
N ARG A 24 11.02 8.44 -8.48
CA ARG A 24 11.48 9.79 -8.85
C ARG A 24 11.89 10.59 -7.62
N TYR A 25 11.24 10.37 -6.48
CA TYR A 25 11.57 11.06 -5.23
C TYR A 25 12.60 10.30 -4.39
N GLY A 26 13.20 9.25 -4.93
CA GLY A 26 14.27 8.54 -4.24
C GLY A 26 13.81 7.41 -3.32
N PHE A 27 12.54 7.06 -3.34
CA PHE A 27 12.05 5.93 -2.54
C PHE A 27 12.28 4.61 -3.28
N THR A 28 12.52 3.55 -2.51
CA THR A 28 12.69 2.21 -3.06
C THR A 28 11.37 1.45 -2.97
N VAL A 29 10.83 1.07 -4.13
CA VAL A 29 9.62 0.24 -4.20
C VAL A 29 10.05 -1.20 -4.46
N ALA A 30 9.82 -2.07 -3.47
CA ALA A 30 10.25 -3.46 -3.54
C ALA A 30 9.33 -4.32 -4.41
N ALA A 31 8.03 -4.00 -4.43
CA ALA A 31 7.06 -4.79 -5.18
C ALA A 31 5.80 -4.00 -5.48
N VAL A 32 5.13 -4.33 -6.58
CA VAL A 32 3.78 -3.86 -6.90
C VAL A 32 2.89 -5.09 -7.08
N CYS A 33 1.70 -5.04 -6.48
CA CYS A 33 0.79 -6.17 -6.41
C CYS A 33 -0.64 -5.72 -6.66
N ASN A 34 -1.52 -6.66 -7.04
CA ASN A 34 -2.94 -6.38 -7.16
C ASN A 34 -3.79 -7.29 -6.27
N SER A 35 -3.16 -8.11 -5.45
CA SER A 35 -3.84 -9.00 -4.52
C SER A 35 -3.17 -8.98 -3.16
N GLY A 36 -3.95 -9.30 -2.12
CA GLY A 36 -3.42 -9.40 -0.77
C GLY A 36 -2.45 -10.56 -0.61
N ALA A 37 -2.72 -11.68 -1.27
CA ALA A 37 -1.84 -12.84 -1.21
C ALA A 37 -0.44 -12.50 -1.73
N ASN A 38 -0.35 -11.80 -2.87
CA ASN A 38 0.94 -11.38 -3.42
C ASN A 38 1.62 -10.34 -2.54
N ALA A 39 0.83 -9.42 -1.98
CA ALA A 39 1.38 -8.41 -1.06
C ALA A 39 2.01 -9.08 0.17
N LEU A 40 1.33 -10.03 0.78
CA LEU A 40 1.84 -10.76 1.94
C LEU A 40 3.09 -11.57 1.60
N ALA A 41 3.10 -12.20 0.43
CA ALA A 41 4.28 -12.94 -0.02
C ALA A 41 5.49 -12.01 -0.17
N SER A 42 5.29 -10.82 -0.71
CA SER A 42 6.36 -9.82 -0.84
C SER A 42 6.84 -9.32 0.52
N ILE A 43 5.89 -9.02 1.41
CA ILE A 43 6.20 -8.54 2.76
C ILE A 43 7.01 -9.57 3.55
N SER A 44 6.68 -10.86 3.40
CA SER A 44 7.36 -11.93 4.13
C SER A 44 8.85 -12.05 3.80
N GLU A 45 9.26 -11.52 2.66
CA GLU A 45 10.66 -11.54 2.22
C GLU A 45 11.43 -10.29 2.64
N LEU A 46 10.76 -9.35 3.30
CA LEU A 46 11.35 -8.05 3.68
C LEU A 46 11.43 -7.94 5.20
N ASP A 47 12.36 -7.13 5.67
CA ASP A 47 12.62 -6.96 7.11
C ASP A 47 11.74 -5.90 7.75
N GLY A 48 11.05 -5.10 6.95
CA GLY A 48 10.19 -4.05 7.44
C GLY A 48 9.95 -3.02 6.36
N GLY A 49 8.92 -2.19 6.56
CA GLY A 49 8.61 -1.15 5.59
C GLY A 49 7.17 -0.70 5.67
N VAL A 50 6.67 -0.21 4.53
CA VAL A 50 5.33 0.35 4.41
C VAL A 50 4.60 -0.33 3.25
N LEU A 51 3.36 -0.71 3.50
CA LEU A 51 2.46 -1.19 2.45
C LEU A 51 1.48 -0.08 2.09
N LEU A 52 1.59 0.42 0.85
CA LEU A 52 0.58 1.31 0.28
C LEU A 52 -0.54 0.44 -0.26
N CYS A 53 -1.72 0.54 0.33
CA CYS A 53 -2.82 -0.37 0.03
C CYS A 53 -4.08 0.39 -0.36
N GLY A 54 -4.77 -0.07 -1.40
CA GLY A 54 -6.08 0.44 -1.74
C GLY A 54 -7.15 -0.11 -0.80
N TYR A 55 -8.35 0.47 -0.85
CA TYR A 55 -9.45 0.05 -0.01
C TYR A 55 -9.77 -1.43 -0.19
N HIS A 56 -9.72 -1.91 -1.43
CA HIS A 56 -9.93 -3.34 -1.72
C HIS A 56 -8.90 -3.80 -2.76
N LEU A 57 -8.60 -5.07 -2.73
CA LEU A 57 -7.75 -5.74 -3.70
C LEU A 57 -8.59 -6.80 -4.41
N GLN A 58 -8.00 -7.53 -5.35
CA GLN A 58 -8.77 -8.50 -6.12
C GLN A 58 -9.29 -9.66 -5.30
N ASP A 59 -8.61 -9.99 -4.19
CA ASP A 59 -8.92 -11.15 -3.36
C ASP A 59 -9.38 -10.80 -1.94
N MET A 60 -9.19 -9.56 -1.49
CA MET A 60 -9.57 -9.19 -0.14
C MET A 60 -9.60 -7.67 0.04
N TYR A 61 -10.20 -7.21 1.13
CA TYR A 61 -10.20 -5.82 1.54
C TYR A 61 -8.97 -5.51 2.38
N TYR A 62 -8.63 -4.21 2.50
CA TYR A 62 -7.47 -3.80 3.30
C TYR A 62 -7.57 -4.26 4.76
N ARG A 63 -8.78 -4.34 5.30
CA ARG A 63 -9.00 -4.78 6.69
C ARG A 63 -8.56 -6.22 6.88
N ASP A 64 -8.88 -7.08 5.90
CA ASP A 64 -8.49 -8.49 5.96
C ASP A 64 -6.98 -8.61 5.86
N LEU A 65 -6.38 -7.82 4.97
CA LEU A 65 -4.94 -7.82 4.79
C LEU A 65 -4.23 -7.34 6.06
N LEU A 66 -4.77 -6.32 6.71
CA LEU A 66 -4.19 -5.75 7.92
C LEU A 66 -4.05 -6.81 9.03
N ASP A 67 -5.01 -7.71 9.13
CA ASP A 67 -4.99 -8.79 10.14
C ASP A 67 -3.84 -9.77 9.94
N TYR A 68 -3.32 -9.87 8.74
CA TYR A 68 -2.23 -10.79 8.41
C TYR A 68 -0.86 -10.10 8.36
N MET A 69 -0.80 -8.79 8.51
CA MET A 69 0.46 -8.07 8.41
C MET A 69 1.31 -8.24 9.66
N PRO A 70 2.63 -8.44 9.49
CA PRO A 70 3.53 -8.47 10.64
C PRO A 70 3.72 -7.09 11.25
N ASP A 71 4.14 -7.05 12.50
CA ASP A 71 4.32 -5.81 13.27
C ASP A 71 5.37 -4.87 12.68
N TYR A 72 6.30 -5.41 11.91
CA TYR A 72 7.39 -4.60 11.33
C TYR A 72 7.01 -3.94 10.00
N PHE A 73 5.75 -4.08 9.57
CA PHE A 73 5.22 -3.33 8.42
C PHE A 73 4.06 -2.46 8.85
N GLU A 74 4.01 -1.27 8.28
CA GLU A 74 2.89 -0.35 8.48
C GLU A 74 2.05 -0.27 7.22
N MET A 75 0.74 -0.09 7.38
CA MET A 75 -0.16 0.11 6.26
C MET A 75 -0.47 1.59 6.08
N LEU A 76 -0.34 2.07 4.85
CA LEU A 76 -0.81 3.38 4.44
C LEU A 76 -1.97 3.17 3.48
N LEU A 77 -3.18 3.50 3.94
CA LEU A 77 -4.39 3.29 3.15
C LEU A 77 -4.59 4.42 2.16
N MET A 78 -4.74 4.06 0.89
CA MET A 78 -5.03 5.00 -0.20
C MET A 78 -6.49 4.81 -0.59
N ALA A 79 -7.35 5.75 -0.19
CA ALA A 79 -8.78 5.58 -0.38
C ALA A 79 -9.48 6.93 -0.47
N SER A 80 -10.77 6.90 -0.85
CA SER A 80 -11.60 8.09 -0.86
C SER A 80 -11.86 8.57 0.57
N ARG A 81 -12.27 9.82 0.72
CA ARG A 81 -12.49 10.43 2.04
C ARG A 81 -13.48 9.66 2.89
N GLY A 82 -14.57 9.16 2.28
CA GLY A 82 -15.58 8.41 3.02
C GLY A 82 -15.02 7.13 3.64
N VAL A 83 -14.11 6.47 2.94
CA VAL A 83 -13.45 5.26 3.42
C VAL A 83 -12.45 5.58 4.53
N ILE A 84 -11.72 6.69 4.38
CA ILE A 84 -10.73 7.11 5.38
C ILE A 84 -11.36 7.28 6.75
N SER A 85 -12.58 7.82 6.83
CA SER A 85 -13.25 8.04 8.10
C SER A 85 -13.62 6.73 8.81
N GLU A 86 -13.66 5.61 8.10
CA GLU A 86 -13.96 4.28 8.64
C GLU A 86 -12.71 3.50 9.02
N ALA A 87 -11.52 3.98 8.64
CA ALA A 87 -10.29 3.24 8.86
C ALA A 87 -9.93 3.18 10.35
N PRO A 88 -9.32 2.07 10.80
CA PRO A 88 -8.80 1.98 12.16
C PRO A 88 -7.76 3.07 12.42
N THR A 89 -7.66 3.52 13.67
CA THR A 89 -6.69 4.56 14.04
C THR A 89 -5.24 4.13 13.86
N SER A 90 -5.00 2.82 13.82
CA SER A 90 -3.65 2.29 13.58
C SER A 90 -3.21 2.36 12.12
N VAL A 91 -4.10 2.75 11.21
CA VAL A 91 -3.82 2.82 9.78
C VAL A 91 -3.67 4.27 9.36
N LEU A 92 -2.54 4.58 8.72
CA LEU A 92 -2.34 5.90 8.13
C LEU A 92 -3.09 5.96 6.81
N CYS A 93 -3.70 7.10 6.52
CA CYS A 93 -4.57 7.24 5.36
C CYS A 93 -4.12 8.38 4.45
N VAL A 94 -4.26 8.15 3.14
CA VAL A 94 -4.00 9.17 2.13
C VAL A 94 -5.23 9.28 1.25
N GLY A 95 -5.71 10.49 1.07
CA GLY A 95 -6.89 10.73 0.23
C GLY A 95 -6.60 10.43 -1.25
N MET A 96 -7.59 9.86 -1.91
CA MET A 96 -7.52 9.58 -3.33
C MET A 96 -8.43 10.56 -4.10
N PRO A 97 -8.09 10.89 -5.34
CA PRO A 97 -6.92 10.46 -6.10
C PRO A 97 -5.67 11.23 -5.71
N LEU A 98 -4.52 10.58 -5.85
CA LEU A 98 -3.24 11.25 -5.77
C LEU A 98 -2.94 11.87 -7.12
N LYS A 99 -2.67 13.16 -7.13
CA LYS A 99 -2.32 13.85 -8.36
C LYS A 99 -0.91 14.39 -8.25
N ALA A 100 -0.06 13.99 -9.20
CA ALA A 100 1.28 14.52 -9.26
C ALA A 100 1.24 16.02 -9.48
N GLY A 101 1.92 16.77 -8.64
CA GLY A 101 1.97 18.23 -8.77
C GLY A 101 0.85 18.98 -8.09
N ASP A 102 -0.07 18.30 -7.45
CA ASP A 102 -1.12 18.97 -6.66
C ASP A 102 -0.62 19.24 -5.26
#